data_7ecbb4b38b0b27c7affde32888c81617
#
_entry.id   7ecbb4b38b0b27c7affde32888c81617
#
_cell.length_a   1.000
_cell.length_b   1.000
_cell.length_c   1.000
_cell.angle_alpha   90.00
_cell.angle_beta   90.00
_cell.angle_gamma   90.00
#
_symmetry.space_group_name_H-M   'P 1'
#
loop_
_entity.id
_entity.type
_entity.pdbx_description
1 polymer ?
#
loop_
_entity_poly.entity_id
_entity_poly.type
_entity_poly.pdbx_seq_one_letter_code
_entity_poly.pdbx_strand_id
1 'polypeptide(L)'
;MQAAVVPARSSSWQMKDIPQPQPGPNQVLVKMHASGICYTDVHETLGHIPGEFPRILGHEPVGEIVATAPDVSSRKVGDRVGTAWVQATCGRCEWCQRGRRNFCPYQKSTGLNLQGGHAEYMLMYADSTFLIPDNVPYEQAAPIFCAGYTVWSGLRWAAPKPHERVAVHGIGGLGHLAVQYAKAAGFDTIAISHSPDKDKMIRELGADEVVRDGKGLAAAGGADIILSTTNSSKSMTDSIQALRPDGRLVIMGADAEPLAVSPMDLLIKRIRIIGSQQNDPEYLFEALDFVAKGKVKTIVETYPLAEAPKAYQRVVDGKARFRAILTM
;
A
#
# COMPACT_ATOMS: atom_id res chain seq x y z
N MET A 1 16.99 15.90 15.10
CA MET A 1 16.41 14.58 14.89
C MET A 1 17.07 13.90 13.68
N GLN A 2 17.19 12.57 13.75
CA GLN A 2 17.71 11.79 12.63
C GLN A 2 16.65 11.58 11.56
N ALA A 3 17.05 11.67 10.29
CA ALA A 3 16.18 11.42 9.14
C ALA A 3 16.96 10.80 7.96
N ALA A 4 16.31 9.90 7.22
CA ALA A 4 16.84 9.40 5.95
C ALA A 4 16.39 10.36 4.82
N VAL A 5 17.35 11.11 4.30
CA VAL A 5 17.13 12.17 3.31
C VAL A 5 17.56 11.72 1.93
N VAL A 6 16.75 11.94 0.92
CA VAL A 6 17.10 11.85 -0.50
C VAL A 6 17.56 13.24 -0.95
N PRO A 7 18.86 13.47 -1.16
CA PRO A 7 19.36 14.84 -1.40
C PRO A 7 19.07 15.35 -2.81
N ALA A 8 18.99 14.47 -3.78
CA ALA A 8 18.70 14.80 -5.18
C ALA A 8 18.13 13.57 -5.90
N ARG A 9 17.54 13.77 -7.08
CA ARG A 9 17.05 12.71 -7.94
C ARG A 9 18.14 11.64 -8.18
N SER A 10 17.74 10.37 -8.04
CA SER A 10 18.60 9.18 -8.23
C SER A 10 19.84 9.14 -7.29
N SER A 11 19.83 9.90 -6.20
CA SER A 11 20.88 9.86 -5.19
C SER A 11 20.66 8.78 -4.15
N SER A 12 21.73 8.28 -3.57
CA SER A 12 21.66 7.40 -2.40
C SER A 12 21.05 8.15 -1.21
N TRP A 13 20.26 7.45 -0.42
CA TRP A 13 19.70 7.97 0.84
C TRP A 13 20.83 8.28 1.83
N GLN A 14 20.71 9.38 2.54
CA GLN A 14 21.72 9.87 3.49
C GLN A 14 21.06 10.07 4.85
N MET A 15 21.68 9.53 5.89
CA MET A 15 21.28 9.86 7.26
C MET A 15 21.76 11.28 7.58
N LYS A 16 20.84 12.13 8.05
CA LYS A 16 21.13 13.53 8.41
C LYS A 16 20.53 13.89 9.75
N ASP A 17 21.23 14.72 10.49
CA ASP A 17 20.64 15.41 11.66
C ASP A 17 20.01 16.71 11.18
N ILE A 18 18.72 16.87 11.44
CA ILE A 18 17.92 18.02 11.02
C ILE A 18 17.11 18.56 12.21
N PRO A 19 16.67 19.82 12.20
CA PRO A 19 15.80 20.36 13.24
C PRO A 19 14.51 19.55 13.36
N GLN A 20 14.06 19.33 14.59
CA GLN A 20 12.73 18.75 14.85
C GLN A 20 11.65 19.77 14.44
N PRO A 21 10.66 19.40 13.62
CA PRO A 21 9.62 20.32 13.20
C PRO A 21 8.63 20.62 14.35
N GLN A 22 7.93 21.76 14.22
CA GLN A 22 6.90 22.16 15.17
C GLN A 22 5.53 22.12 14.48
N PRO A 23 4.44 21.66 15.17
CA PRO A 23 3.12 21.58 14.55
C PRO A 23 2.55 22.98 14.29
N GLY A 24 2.18 23.22 13.03
CA GLY A 24 1.37 24.35 12.59
C GLY A 24 -0.13 24.04 12.65
N PRO A 25 -1.00 24.93 12.16
CA PRO A 25 -2.46 24.75 12.23
C PRO A 25 -2.93 23.39 11.70
N ASN A 26 -3.85 22.75 12.46
CA ASN A 26 -4.39 21.43 12.21
C ASN A 26 -3.32 20.31 12.09
N GLN A 27 -2.16 20.50 12.73
CA GLN A 27 -1.08 19.50 12.71
C GLN A 27 -0.81 18.93 14.10
N VAL A 28 -0.31 17.70 14.06
CA VAL A 28 0.24 16.99 15.22
C VAL A 28 1.68 16.62 14.93
N LEU A 29 2.52 16.62 15.95
CA LEU A 29 3.87 16.07 15.90
C LEU A 29 3.82 14.62 16.36
N VAL A 30 4.23 13.72 15.50
CA VAL A 30 4.26 12.28 15.79
C VAL A 30 5.71 11.84 15.98
N LYS A 31 6.01 11.23 17.13
CA LYS A 31 7.22 10.44 17.32
C LYS A 31 7.06 9.13 16.56
N MET A 32 7.89 8.92 15.58
CA MET A 32 7.80 7.74 14.75
C MET A 32 8.26 6.49 15.51
N HIS A 33 7.56 5.38 15.30
CA HIS A 33 7.92 4.07 15.80
C HIS A 33 8.26 3.11 14.67
N ALA A 34 7.55 3.23 13.54
CA ALA A 34 7.85 2.46 12.34
C ALA A 34 7.46 3.22 11.07
N SER A 35 8.18 2.95 9.98
CA SER A 35 7.86 3.45 8.64
C SER A 35 8.22 2.40 7.60
N GLY A 36 7.24 1.97 6.80
CA GLY A 36 7.45 0.99 5.76
C GLY A 36 8.10 1.59 4.52
N ILE A 37 9.01 0.82 3.89
CA ILE A 37 9.59 1.14 2.58
C ILE A 37 8.78 0.44 1.50
N CYS A 38 8.23 1.23 0.58
CA CYS A 38 7.43 0.78 -0.56
C CYS A 38 8.22 0.92 -1.88
N TYR A 39 7.79 0.22 -2.92
CA TYR A 39 8.37 0.43 -4.25
C TYR A 39 8.07 1.83 -4.81
N THR A 40 7.07 2.51 -4.29
CA THR A 40 6.81 3.93 -4.54
C THR A 40 8.00 4.80 -4.12
N ASP A 41 8.65 4.51 -2.99
CA ASP A 41 9.86 5.24 -2.56
C ASP A 41 11.02 5.07 -3.58
N VAL A 42 11.06 3.93 -4.28
CA VAL A 42 11.99 3.72 -5.39
C VAL A 42 11.64 4.64 -6.57
N HIS A 43 10.37 4.68 -6.97
CA HIS A 43 9.90 5.56 -8.04
C HIS A 43 10.14 7.04 -7.72
N GLU A 44 9.93 7.44 -6.47
CA GLU A 44 10.16 8.80 -6.00
C GLU A 44 11.66 9.14 -5.98
N THR A 45 12.52 8.23 -5.50
CA THR A 45 13.98 8.41 -5.50
C THR A 45 14.51 8.56 -6.92
N LEU A 46 14.02 7.75 -7.86
CA LEU A 46 14.43 7.81 -9.27
C LEU A 46 13.79 9.00 -10.02
N GLY A 47 12.84 9.72 -9.40
CA GLY A 47 12.13 10.84 -10.01
C GLY A 47 11.15 10.43 -11.10
N HIS A 48 10.65 9.19 -11.10
CA HIS A 48 9.53 8.76 -11.93
C HIS A 48 8.22 9.40 -11.46
N ILE A 49 8.12 9.69 -10.15
CA ILE A 49 7.06 10.51 -9.57
C ILE A 49 7.67 11.89 -9.33
N PRO A 50 7.18 12.97 -9.98
CA PRO A 50 7.73 14.31 -9.83
C PRO A 50 7.63 14.82 -8.39
N GLY A 51 8.66 15.51 -7.92
CA GLY A 51 8.72 16.12 -6.59
C GLY A 51 10.02 16.88 -6.37
N GLU A 52 10.05 17.73 -5.35
CA GLU A 52 11.21 18.53 -5.00
C GLU A 52 12.21 17.77 -4.14
N PHE A 53 13.48 18.13 -4.22
CA PHE A 53 14.58 17.63 -3.41
C PHE A 53 15.30 18.79 -2.70
N PRO A 54 15.93 18.59 -1.52
CA PRO A 54 15.99 17.34 -0.75
C PRO A 54 14.66 16.99 -0.09
N ARG A 55 14.38 15.70 0.11
CA ARG A 55 13.15 15.25 0.79
C ARG A 55 13.35 14.02 1.64
N ILE A 56 12.43 13.82 2.61
CA ILE A 56 12.30 12.62 3.41
C ILE A 56 11.12 11.84 2.85
N LEU A 57 11.34 10.61 2.45
CA LEU A 57 10.32 9.70 1.93
C LEU A 57 9.60 8.95 3.06
N GLY A 58 8.78 7.96 2.70
CA GLY A 58 8.06 7.11 3.65
C GLY A 58 6.61 7.51 3.84
N HIS A 59 5.75 6.89 3.06
CA HIS A 59 4.30 7.13 3.10
C HIS A 59 3.53 6.02 3.85
N GLU A 60 4.23 5.22 4.64
CA GLU A 60 3.68 4.22 5.57
C GLU A 60 4.09 4.56 7.03
N PRO A 61 3.90 5.81 7.48
CA PRO A 61 4.36 6.25 8.78
C PRO A 61 3.38 5.89 9.88
N VAL A 62 3.90 5.39 11.00
CA VAL A 62 3.12 5.12 12.22
C VAL A 62 3.91 5.48 13.47
N GLY A 63 3.22 6.01 14.47
CA GLY A 63 3.86 6.43 15.71
C GLY A 63 2.88 6.92 16.76
N GLU A 64 3.38 7.69 17.72
CA GLU A 64 2.62 8.26 18.83
C GLU A 64 2.64 9.79 18.75
N ILE A 65 1.50 10.43 18.97
CA ILE A 65 1.40 11.89 19.03
C ILE A 65 2.11 12.38 20.31
N VAL A 66 3.09 13.27 20.14
CA VAL A 66 3.83 13.89 21.25
C VAL A 66 3.55 15.38 21.43
N ALA A 67 2.96 16.04 20.42
CA ALA A 67 2.47 17.42 20.52
C ALA A 67 1.34 17.65 19.51
N THR A 68 0.44 18.57 19.85
CA THR A 68 -0.67 19.02 18.99
C THR A 68 -0.64 20.54 18.84
N ALA A 69 -1.07 21.07 17.69
CA ALA A 69 -1.34 22.48 17.56
C ALA A 69 -2.55 22.87 18.43
N PRO A 70 -2.66 24.15 18.87
CA PRO A 70 -3.73 24.59 19.78
C PRO A 70 -5.16 24.45 19.23
N ASP A 71 -5.30 24.41 17.91
CA ASP A 71 -6.59 24.26 17.20
C ASP A 71 -6.99 22.79 16.97
N VAL A 72 -6.16 21.83 17.39
CA VAL A 72 -6.47 20.40 17.25
C VAL A 72 -7.26 19.92 18.47
N SER A 73 -8.49 19.46 18.24
CA SER A 73 -9.36 18.83 19.24
C SER A 73 -9.70 17.37 18.95
N SER A 74 -9.43 16.92 17.72
CA SER A 74 -9.76 15.56 17.25
C SER A 74 -8.74 14.49 17.68
N ARG A 75 -7.58 14.91 18.18
CA ARG A 75 -6.47 14.05 18.60
C ARG A 75 -5.82 14.60 19.85
N LYS A 76 -5.12 13.72 20.59
CA LYS A 76 -4.40 14.09 21.83
C LYS A 76 -3.02 13.44 21.89
N VAL A 77 -2.16 13.98 22.74
CA VAL A 77 -0.86 13.36 23.07
C VAL A 77 -1.09 11.96 23.63
N GLY A 78 -0.28 10.99 23.18
CA GLY A 78 -0.39 9.58 23.50
C GLY A 78 -1.24 8.77 22.52
N ASP A 79 -1.97 9.41 21.58
CA ASP A 79 -2.70 8.67 20.56
C ASP A 79 -1.72 7.95 19.61
N ARG A 80 -1.94 6.66 19.39
CA ARG A 80 -1.22 5.84 18.43
C ARG A 80 -1.84 6.04 17.05
N VAL A 81 -1.06 6.59 16.12
CA VAL A 81 -1.60 7.01 14.82
C VAL A 81 -0.69 6.64 13.64
N GLY A 82 -1.29 6.57 12.48
CA GLY A 82 -0.62 6.61 11.19
C GLY A 82 -1.37 7.49 10.20
N THR A 83 -0.75 7.78 9.07
CA THR A 83 -1.40 8.48 7.96
C THR A 83 -1.12 7.78 6.65
N ALA A 84 -2.06 7.89 5.70
CA ALA A 84 -1.93 7.32 4.36
C ALA A 84 -1.31 8.32 3.37
N TRP A 85 -1.36 8.00 2.08
CA TRP A 85 -0.78 8.83 1.02
C TRP A 85 -1.32 10.27 1.04
N VAL A 86 -2.64 10.46 1.04
CA VAL A 86 -3.27 11.79 1.01
C VAL A 86 -3.48 12.33 2.41
N GLN A 87 -2.72 13.36 2.80
CA GLN A 87 -2.87 13.99 4.10
C GLN A 87 -3.78 15.22 4.08
N ALA A 88 -3.71 16.06 3.07
CA ALA A 88 -4.55 17.24 3.02
C ALA A 88 -5.11 17.47 1.61
N THR A 89 -6.27 18.10 1.55
CA THR A 89 -6.96 18.46 0.31
C THR A 89 -7.59 19.84 0.45
N CYS A 90 -7.95 20.49 -0.66
CA CYS A 90 -8.47 21.86 -0.59
C CYS A 90 -9.88 22.00 0.02
N GLY A 91 -10.61 20.90 0.22
CA GLY A 91 -11.96 20.87 0.79
C GLY A 91 -13.07 21.46 -0.07
N ARG A 92 -12.76 22.22 -1.13
CA ARG A 92 -13.72 23.04 -1.90
C ARG A 92 -13.87 22.70 -3.38
N CYS A 93 -12.96 21.93 -3.97
CA CYS A 93 -13.09 21.49 -5.37
C CYS A 93 -14.19 20.43 -5.51
N GLU A 94 -14.65 20.20 -6.73
CA GLU A 94 -15.67 19.20 -7.05
C GLU A 94 -15.39 17.84 -6.40
N TRP A 95 -14.15 17.37 -6.50
CA TRP A 95 -13.75 16.07 -5.96
C TRP A 95 -13.85 16.00 -4.44
N CYS A 96 -13.43 17.08 -3.75
CA CYS A 96 -13.56 17.15 -2.29
C CYS A 96 -15.03 17.17 -1.86
N GLN A 97 -15.87 17.94 -2.55
CA GLN A 97 -17.31 18.05 -2.26
C GLN A 97 -18.05 16.72 -2.51
N ARG A 98 -17.57 15.92 -3.46
CA ARG A 98 -18.08 14.56 -3.73
C ARG A 98 -17.50 13.48 -2.80
N GLY A 99 -16.67 13.84 -1.82
CA GLY A 99 -15.99 12.89 -0.94
C GLY A 99 -14.83 12.13 -1.60
N ARG A 100 -14.47 12.46 -2.84
CA ARG A 100 -13.41 11.80 -3.62
C ARG A 100 -12.08 12.54 -3.50
N ARG A 101 -11.56 12.63 -2.27
CA ARG A 101 -10.40 13.44 -1.91
C ARG A 101 -9.12 13.05 -2.69
N ASN A 102 -8.96 11.79 -3.07
CA ASN A 102 -7.82 11.28 -3.85
C ASN A 102 -7.67 11.94 -5.23
N PHE A 103 -8.72 12.55 -5.76
CA PHE A 103 -8.70 13.26 -7.04
C PHE A 103 -8.57 14.78 -6.89
N CYS A 104 -8.36 15.29 -5.68
CA CYS A 104 -8.15 16.70 -5.45
C CYS A 104 -6.84 17.17 -6.15
N PRO A 105 -6.89 18.14 -7.08
CA PRO A 105 -5.68 18.61 -7.75
C PRO A 105 -4.71 19.38 -6.82
N TYR A 106 -5.17 19.74 -5.63
CA TYR A 106 -4.40 20.45 -4.60
C TYR A 106 -4.06 19.56 -3.40
N GLN A 107 -4.08 18.24 -3.61
CA GLN A 107 -3.77 17.30 -2.52
C GLN A 107 -2.31 17.45 -2.05
N LYS A 108 -2.11 17.26 -0.75
CA LYS A 108 -0.80 17.14 -0.14
C LYS A 108 -0.56 15.69 0.27
N SER A 109 0.52 15.11 -0.24
CA SER A 109 0.82 13.69 -0.13
C SER A 109 2.06 13.44 0.69
N THR A 110 2.01 12.40 1.51
CA THR A 110 3.06 11.95 2.41
C THR A 110 4.30 11.51 1.62
N GLY A 111 5.47 12.03 1.95
CA GLY A 111 6.74 11.72 1.28
C GLY A 111 6.93 12.43 -0.06
N LEU A 112 5.88 12.96 -0.69
CA LEU A 112 5.95 13.61 -1.99
C LEU A 112 6.10 15.13 -1.89
N ASN A 113 5.06 15.84 -1.47
CA ASN A 113 5.07 17.28 -1.25
C ASN A 113 4.89 17.68 0.24
N LEU A 114 4.87 16.68 1.11
CA LEU A 114 5.12 16.77 2.53
C LEU A 114 6.28 15.85 2.89
N GLN A 115 7.03 16.16 3.95
CA GLN A 115 8.04 15.24 4.46
C GLN A 115 7.38 13.94 4.94
N GLY A 116 8.03 12.82 4.68
CA GLY A 116 7.54 11.49 5.03
C GLY A 116 8.06 10.96 6.37
N GLY A 117 7.78 9.70 6.63
CA GLY A 117 8.01 9.04 7.93
C GLY A 117 9.37 8.39 8.12
N HIS A 118 10.32 8.50 7.17
CA HIS A 118 11.66 7.94 7.36
C HIS A 118 12.53 8.88 8.22
N ALA A 119 12.04 9.24 9.41
CA ALA A 119 12.64 10.14 10.38
C ALA A 119 12.14 9.83 11.79
N GLU A 120 12.83 10.32 12.83
CA GLU A 120 12.39 10.13 14.22
C GLU A 120 11.09 10.85 14.56
N TYR A 121 10.79 11.96 13.87
CA TYR A 121 9.55 12.74 14.06
C TYR A 121 9.00 13.18 12.71
N MET A 122 7.67 13.27 12.64
CA MET A 122 6.95 13.71 11.45
C MET A 122 5.76 14.58 11.82
N LEU A 123 5.45 15.60 11.01
CA LEU A 123 4.20 16.34 11.10
C LEU A 123 3.11 15.62 10.28
N MET A 124 1.95 15.44 10.90
CA MET A 124 0.76 14.93 10.22
C MET A 124 -0.39 15.91 10.40
N TYR A 125 -1.26 16.05 9.41
CA TYR A 125 -2.52 16.75 9.60
C TYR A 125 -3.45 15.91 10.48
N ALA A 126 -3.97 16.49 11.56
CA ALA A 126 -4.79 15.79 12.54
C ALA A 126 -5.97 15.03 11.89
N ASP A 127 -6.67 15.68 10.95
CA ASP A 127 -7.82 15.12 10.24
C ASP A 127 -7.48 13.97 9.26
N SER A 128 -6.18 13.73 9.03
CA SER A 128 -5.70 12.65 8.15
C SER A 128 -5.03 11.52 8.94
N THR A 129 -5.00 11.63 10.26
CA THR A 129 -4.49 10.56 11.10
C THR A 129 -5.57 9.53 11.38
N PHE A 130 -5.18 8.26 11.41
CA PHE A 130 -6.02 7.14 11.77
C PHE A 130 -5.48 6.51 13.03
N LEU A 131 -6.36 6.23 14.00
CA LEU A 131 -5.98 5.54 15.22
C LEU A 131 -5.60 4.10 14.91
N ILE A 132 -4.52 3.64 15.51
CA ILE A 132 -4.05 2.25 15.41
C ILE A 132 -4.56 1.51 16.65
N PRO A 133 -5.25 0.37 16.49
CA PRO A 133 -5.69 -0.44 17.62
C PRO A 133 -4.55 -0.81 18.55
N ASP A 134 -4.78 -0.77 19.86
CA ASP A 134 -3.74 -0.94 20.89
C ASP A 134 -2.99 -2.27 20.79
N ASN A 135 -3.68 -3.32 20.34
CA ASN A 135 -3.12 -4.65 20.17
C ASN A 135 -2.36 -4.86 18.85
N VAL A 136 -2.27 -3.85 17.98
CA VAL A 136 -1.53 -3.95 16.72
C VAL A 136 -0.13 -3.35 16.89
N PRO A 137 0.96 -4.11 16.77
CA PRO A 137 2.33 -3.59 16.78
C PRO A 137 2.55 -2.59 15.64
N TYR A 138 3.39 -1.57 15.85
CA TYR A 138 3.64 -0.54 14.84
C TYR A 138 4.21 -1.12 13.55
N GLU A 139 5.10 -2.11 13.64
CA GLU A 139 5.71 -2.77 12.46
C GLU A 139 4.68 -3.56 11.64
N GLN A 140 3.60 -4.03 12.30
CA GLN A 140 2.49 -4.67 11.62
C GLN A 140 1.52 -3.64 11.01
N ALA A 141 1.36 -2.49 11.67
CA ALA A 141 0.46 -1.43 11.22
C ALA A 141 1.02 -0.65 10.02
N ALA A 142 2.32 -0.32 10.01
CA ALA A 142 2.93 0.55 9.00
C ALA A 142 2.60 0.12 7.55
N PRO A 143 2.78 -1.13 7.11
CA PRO A 143 2.45 -1.53 5.75
C PRO A 143 0.95 -1.50 5.44
N ILE A 144 0.08 -1.45 6.46
CA ILE A 144 -1.36 -1.40 6.23
C ILE A 144 -1.77 -0.03 5.71
N PHE A 145 -1.05 1.05 6.05
CA PHE A 145 -1.31 2.40 5.56
C PHE A 145 -1.03 2.59 4.06
N CYS A 146 -0.33 1.65 3.42
CA CYS A 146 -0.16 1.61 1.97
C CYS A 146 -0.65 0.28 1.39
N ALA A 147 0.14 -0.78 1.53
CA ALA A 147 -0.10 -2.06 0.87
C ALA A 147 -1.41 -2.72 1.32
N GLY A 148 -1.70 -2.76 2.65
CA GLY A 148 -2.93 -3.33 3.18
C GLY A 148 -4.16 -2.57 2.70
N TYR A 149 -4.13 -1.23 2.82
CA TYR A 149 -5.19 -0.35 2.36
C TYR A 149 -5.44 -0.50 0.86
N THR A 150 -4.37 -0.53 0.05
CA THR A 150 -4.47 -0.66 -1.41
C THR A 150 -5.13 -1.98 -1.83
N VAL A 151 -4.68 -3.11 -1.29
CA VAL A 151 -5.21 -4.41 -1.72
C VAL A 151 -6.62 -4.67 -1.20
N TRP A 152 -6.92 -4.24 0.03
CA TRP A 152 -8.27 -4.33 0.55
C TRP A 152 -9.23 -3.41 -0.21
N SER A 153 -8.83 -2.14 -0.48
CA SER A 153 -9.57 -1.23 -1.35
C SER A 153 -9.84 -1.82 -2.72
N GLY A 154 -8.85 -2.46 -3.33
CA GLY A 154 -9.00 -3.11 -4.63
C GLY A 154 -10.05 -4.20 -4.63
N LEU A 155 -10.03 -5.07 -3.62
CA LEU A 155 -11.04 -6.12 -3.45
C LEU A 155 -12.43 -5.53 -3.24
N ARG A 156 -12.58 -4.56 -2.34
CA ARG A 156 -13.85 -3.86 -2.07
C ARG A 156 -14.39 -3.16 -3.32
N TRP A 157 -13.49 -2.50 -4.08
CA TRP A 157 -13.85 -1.78 -5.31
C TRP A 157 -14.28 -2.70 -6.45
N ALA A 158 -13.80 -3.94 -6.45
CA ALA A 158 -14.30 -4.99 -7.34
C ALA A 158 -15.75 -5.39 -7.06
N ALA A 159 -16.33 -4.95 -5.95
CA ALA A 159 -17.68 -5.34 -5.50
C ALA A 159 -17.89 -6.86 -5.55
N PRO A 160 -17.11 -7.63 -4.77
CA PRO A 160 -17.14 -9.08 -4.79
C PRO A 160 -18.50 -9.61 -4.29
N LYS A 161 -18.94 -10.70 -4.90
CA LYS A 161 -20.17 -11.41 -4.47
C LYS A 161 -19.78 -12.67 -3.68
N PRO A 162 -20.63 -13.16 -2.78
CA PRO A 162 -20.44 -14.47 -2.17
C PRO A 162 -20.19 -15.56 -3.23
N HIS A 163 -19.34 -16.53 -2.90
CA HIS A 163 -18.95 -17.66 -3.77
C HIS A 163 -18.10 -17.31 -5.00
N GLU A 164 -17.68 -16.05 -5.17
CA GLU A 164 -16.72 -15.70 -6.24
C GLU A 164 -15.32 -16.19 -5.88
N ARG A 165 -14.57 -16.56 -6.93
CA ARG A 165 -13.16 -16.95 -6.83
C ARG A 165 -12.28 -15.73 -7.03
N VAL A 166 -11.33 -15.53 -6.12
CA VAL A 166 -10.38 -14.41 -6.15
C VAL A 166 -8.99 -14.94 -6.45
N ALA A 167 -8.41 -14.55 -7.56
CA ALA A 167 -7.00 -14.80 -7.86
C ALA A 167 -6.15 -13.59 -7.50
N VAL A 168 -5.01 -13.82 -6.85
CA VAL A 168 -4.02 -12.79 -6.56
C VAL A 168 -2.82 -12.98 -7.48
N HIS A 169 -2.56 -12.01 -8.34
CA HIS A 169 -1.50 -12.06 -9.32
C HIS A 169 -0.28 -11.27 -8.86
N GLY A 170 0.83 -12.00 -8.62
CA GLY A 170 2.08 -11.45 -8.07
C GLY A 170 2.11 -11.48 -6.55
N ILE A 171 2.94 -12.36 -5.97
CA ILE A 171 3.06 -12.54 -4.53
C ILE A 171 4.33 -11.85 -4.02
N GLY A 172 4.20 -10.57 -3.81
CA GLY A 172 5.22 -9.65 -3.28
C GLY A 172 4.68 -8.86 -2.09
N GLY A 173 5.16 -7.60 -1.95
CA GLY A 173 4.80 -6.71 -0.84
C GLY A 173 3.31 -6.41 -0.70
N LEU A 174 2.55 -6.38 -1.81
CA LEU A 174 1.09 -6.26 -1.82
C LEU A 174 0.43 -7.64 -1.81
N GLY A 175 0.87 -8.56 -2.68
CA GLY A 175 0.19 -9.83 -2.92
C GLY A 175 0.11 -10.74 -1.69
N HIS A 176 1.13 -10.73 -0.80
CA HIS A 176 1.06 -11.53 0.43
C HIS A 176 -0.06 -11.08 1.39
N LEU A 177 -0.42 -9.79 1.36
CA LEU A 177 -1.58 -9.27 2.09
C LEU A 177 -2.88 -9.55 1.34
N ALA A 178 -2.89 -9.39 0.00
CA ALA A 178 -4.07 -9.64 -0.82
C ALA A 178 -4.60 -11.08 -0.67
N VAL A 179 -3.70 -12.08 -0.62
CA VAL A 179 -4.07 -13.49 -0.36
C VAL A 179 -4.75 -13.62 0.99
N GLN A 180 -4.18 -13.03 2.04
CA GLN A 180 -4.72 -13.12 3.39
C GLN A 180 -6.07 -12.43 3.52
N TYR A 181 -6.22 -11.22 2.94
CA TYR A 181 -7.50 -10.49 2.97
C TYR A 181 -8.59 -11.23 2.20
N ALA A 182 -8.28 -11.77 1.00
CA ALA A 182 -9.24 -12.54 0.24
C ALA A 182 -9.70 -13.79 1.03
N LYS A 183 -8.75 -14.52 1.61
CA LYS A 183 -9.06 -15.70 2.45
C LYS A 183 -9.83 -15.34 3.70
N ALA A 184 -9.42 -14.29 4.42
CA ALA A 184 -10.09 -13.84 5.65
C ALA A 184 -11.51 -13.33 5.40
N ALA A 185 -11.79 -12.83 4.19
CA ALA A 185 -13.12 -12.44 3.74
C ALA A 185 -13.97 -13.63 3.25
N GLY A 186 -13.43 -14.85 3.22
CA GLY A 186 -14.16 -16.08 2.93
C GLY A 186 -14.19 -16.50 1.46
N PHE A 187 -13.31 -15.92 0.61
CA PHE A 187 -13.24 -16.28 -0.80
C PHE A 187 -12.38 -17.54 -1.05
N ASP A 188 -12.75 -18.30 -2.09
CA ASP A 188 -11.86 -19.28 -2.72
C ASP A 188 -10.69 -18.51 -3.36
N THR A 189 -9.49 -18.69 -2.80
CA THR A 189 -8.34 -17.81 -3.06
C THR A 189 -7.25 -18.56 -3.82
N ILE A 190 -6.93 -18.09 -5.03
CA ILE A 190 -5.89 -18.64 -5.89
C ILE A 190 -4.72 -17.66 -5.96
N ALA A 191 -3.50 -18.15 -5.84
CA ALA A 191 -2.30 -17.34 -6.04
C ALA A 191 -1.66 -17.64 -7.41
N ILE A 192 -1.34 -16.59 -8.17
CA ILE A 192 -0.54 -16.71 -9.38
C ILE A 192 0.89 -16.28 -9.05
N SER A 193 1.83 -17.25 -9.04
CA SER A 193 3.22 -17.04 -8.66
C SER A 193 4.18 -17.84 -9.53
N HIS A 194 5.15 -17.16 -10.16
CA HIS A 194 6.21 -17.79 -10.95
C HIS A 194 7.32 -18.43 -10.10
N SER A 195 7.31 -18.24 -8.77
CA SER A 195 8.39 -18.67 -7.85
C SER A 195 7.98 -19.91 -7.07
N PRO A 196 8.39 -21.11 -7.49
CA PRO A 196 8.01 -22.37 -6.80
C PRO A 196 8.50 -22.44 -5.36
N ASP A 197 9.61 -21.79 -5.05
CA ASP A 197 10.19 -21.68 -3.71
C ASP A 197 9.25 -21.01 -2.69
N LYS A 198 8.26 -20.26 -3.15
CA LYS A 198 7.26 -19.57 -2.31
C LYS A 198 5.99 -20.37 -2.09
N ASP A 199 5.78 -21.50 -2.76
CA ASP A 199 4.48 -22.21 -2.74
C ASP A 199 4.01 -22.58 -1.33
N LYS A 200 4.92 -23.13 -0.52
CA LYS A 200 4.58 -23.48 0.86
C LYS A 200 4.09 -22.27 1.64
N MET A 201 4.83 -21.19 1.58
CA MET A 201 4.48 -19.96 2.27
C MET A 201 3.17 -19.35 1.75
N ILE A 202 2.95 -19.37 0.43
CA ILE A 202 1.71 -18.84 -0.19
C ILE A 202 0.48 -19.63 0.32
N ARG A 203 0.60 -20.95 0.47
CA ARG A 203 -0.46 -21.77 1.07
C ARG A 203 -0.65 -21.47 2.56
N GLU A 204 0.43 -21.24 3.30
CA GLU A 204 0.38 -20.81 4.70
C GLU A 204 -0.30 -19.42 4.87
N LEU A 205 -0.21 -18.55 3.87
CA LEU A 205 -0.93 -17.27 3.81
C LEU A 205 -2.44 -17.44 3.55
N GLY A 206 -2.88 -18.65 3.18
CA GLY A 206 -4.28 -18.98 2.98
C GLY A 206 -4.72 -19.17 1.53
N ALA A 207 -3.79 -19.24 0.56
CA ALA A 207 -4.16 -19.60 -0.80
C ALA A 207 -4.60 -21.08 -0.85
N ASP A 208 -5.79 -21.34 -1.40
CA ASP A 208 -6.32 -22.68 -1.60
C ASP A 208 -5.57 -23.39 -2.75
N GLU A 209 -5.15 -22.62 -3.76
CA GLU A 209 -4.42 -23.11 -4.91
C GLU A 209 -3.29 -22.15 -5.31
N VAL A 210 -2.20 -22.69 -5.88
CA VAL A 210 -1.09 -21.91 -6.43
C VAL A 210 -0.85 -22.36 -7.86
N VAL A 211 -0.95 -21.40 -8.79
CA VAL A 211 -0.73 -21.61 -10.24
C VAL A 211 0.42 -20.72 -10.72
N ARG A 212 0.97 -21.01 -11.91
CA ARG A 212 2.17 -20.33 -12.41
C ARG A 212 1.87 -19.07 -13.23
N ASP A 213 0.79 -19.10 -13.99
CA ASP A 213 0.43 -18.07 -14.97
C ASP A 213 -1.08 -18.09 -15.27
N GLY A 214 -1.49 -17.28 -16.23
CA GLY A 214 -2.88 -17.22 -16.70
C GLY A 214 -3.38 -18.55 -17.29
N LYS A 215 -2.53 -19.34 -17.91
CA LYS A 215 -2.92 -20.66 -18.44
C LYS A 215 -3.21 -21.64 -17.30
N GLY A 216 -2.35 -21.66 -16.29
CA GLY A 216 -2.58 -22.43 -15.07
C GLY A 216 -3.87 -22.00 -14.37
N LEU A 217 -4.17 -20.69 -14.27
CA LEU A 217 -5.42 -20.20 -13.72
C LEU A 217 -6.63 -20.66 -14.55
N ALA A 218 -6.55 -20.62 -15.88
CA ALA A 218 -7.62 -21.10 -16.76
C ALA A 218 -7.87 -22.60 -16.58
N ALA A 219 -6.81 -23.41 -16.48
CA ALA A 219 -6.90 -24.84 -16.23
C ALA A 219 -7.50 -25.17 -14.85
N ALA A 220 -7.27 -24.32 -13.85
CA ALA A 220 -7.89 -24.38 -12.53
C ALA A 220 -9.36 -23.89 -12.50
N GLY A 221 -9.96 -23.58 -13.69
CA GLY A 221 -11.35 -23.13 -13.83
C GLY A 221 -11.55 -21.62 -13.76
N GLY A 222 -10.49 -20.82 -13.82
CA GLY A 222 -10.53 -19.36 -13.89
C GLY A 222 -10.87 -18.68 -12.56
N ALA A 223 -10.99 -17.36 -12.59
CA ALA A 223 -11.38 -16.54 -11.45
C ALA A 223 -12.43 -15.48 -11.85
N ASP A 224 -13.25 -15.08 -10.86
CA ASP A 224 -14.22 -14.01 -11.03
C ASP A 224 -13.57 -12.64 -10.81
N ILE A 225 -12.55 -12.60 -9.96
CA ILE A 225 -11.75 -11.40 -9.68
C ILE A 225 -10.26 -11.77 -9.76
N ILE A 226 -9.49 -10.96 -10.47
CA ILE A 226 -8.02 -11.02 -10.42
C ILE A 226 -7.53 -9.72 -9.78
N LEU A 227 -6.92 -9.81 -8.60
CA LEU A 227 -6.21 -8.72 -7.94
C LEU A 227 -4.77 -8.68 -8.46
N SER A 228 -4.48 -7.78 -9.38
CA SER A 228 -3.14 -7.67 -9.97
C SER A 228 -2.25 -6.73 -9.18
N THR A 229 -1.25 -7.30 -8.53
CA THR A 229 -0.19 -6.58 -7.79
C THR A 229 1.17 -6.69 -8.49
N THR A 230 1.22 -7.32 -9.67
CA THR A 230 2.42 -7.39 -10.51
C THR A 230 2.67 -6.06 -11.22
N ASN A 231 3.91 -5.80 -11.56
CA ASN A 231 4.34 -4.69 -12.42
C ASN A 231 4.65 -5.13 -13.86
N SER A 232 4.10 -6.26 -14.33
CA SER A 232 4.28 -6.76 -15.69
C SER A 232 2.97 -6.73 -16.46
N SER A 233 2.81 -5.77 -17.37
CA SER A 233 1.64 -5.63 -18.24
C SER A 233 1.44 -6.88 -19.12
N LYS A 234 2.52 -7.52 -19.58
CA LYS A 234 2.45 -8.79 -20.30
C LYS A 234 1.81 -9.89 -19.46
N SER A 235 2.25 -10.05 -18.22
CA SER A 235 1.72 -11.08 -17.32
C SER A 235 0.27 -10.78 -16.93
N MET A 236 -0.12 -9.50 -16.78
CA MET A 236 -1.52 -9.10 -16.59
C MET A 236 -2.37 -9.48 -17.81
N THR A 237 -1.90 -9.17 -19.03
CA THR A 237 -2.58 -9.54 -20.30
C THR A 237 -2.83 -11.04 -20.35
N ASP A 238 -1.84 -11.86 -20.04
CA ASP A 238 -1.96 -13.32 -20.03
C ASP A 238 -3.03 -13.80 -19.03
N SER A 239 -3.15 -13.14 -17.88
CA SER A 239 -4.12 -13.52 -16.84
C SER A 239 -5.57 -13.16 -17.17
N ILE A 240 -5.82 -12.13 -18.03
CA ILE A 240 -7.16 -11.72 -18.44
C ILE A 240 -7.92 -12.86 -19.09
N GLN A 241 -7.25 -13.72 -19.86
CA GLN A 241 -7.86 -14.86 -20.56
C GLN A 241 -8.49 -15.86 -19.61
N ALA A 242 -8.01 -15.93 -18.36
CA ALA A 242 -8.52 -16.80 -17.32
C ALA A 242 -9.66 -16.20 -16.49
N LEU A 243 -10.09 -14.97 -16.81
CA LEU A 243 -11.29 -14.41 -16.20
C LEU A 243 -12.55 -15.14 -16.66
N ARG A 244 -13.42 -15.45 -15.72
CA ARG A 244 -14.77 -15.96 -15.98
C ARG A 244 -15.66 -14.89 -16.59
N PRO A 245 -16.82 -15.24 -17.19
CA PRO A 245 -17.79 -14.25 -17.62
C PRO A 245 -18.17 -13.28 -16.47
N ASP A 246 -18.37 -12.00 -16.78
CA ASP A 246 -18.52 -10.88 -15.83
C ASP A 246 -17.33 -10.64 -14.91
N GLY A 247 -16.19 -11.24 -15.20
CA GLY A 247 -14.98 -11.15 -14.40
C GLY A 247 -14.37 -9.74 -14.35
N ARG A 248 -13.54 -9.51 -13.33
CA ARG A 248 -12.90 -8.22 -13.05
C ARG A 248 -11.40 -8.37 -12.86
N LEU A 249 -10.61 -7.64 -13.68
CA LEU A 249 -9.20 -7.40 -13.39
C LEU A 249 -9.06 -6.11 -12.62
N VAL A 250 -8.53 -6.16 -11.41
CA VAL A 250 -8.23 -4.98 -10.57
C VAL A 250 -6.73 -4.71 -10.63
N ILE A 251 -6.35 -3.58 -11.20
CA ILE A 251 -4.96 -3.17 -11.37
C ILE A 251 -4.52 -2.31 -10.20
N MET A 252 -3.52 -2.76 -9.44
CA MET A 252 -2.92 -2.07 -8.30
C MET A 252 -1.40 -1.95 -8.40
N GLY A 253 -0.77 -2.69 -9.32
CA GLY A 253 0.61 -2.52 -9.74
C GLY A 253 0.65 -2.21 -11.24
N ALA A 254 1.66 -1.49 -11.68
CA ALA A 254 1.83 -1.11 -13.08
C ALA A 254 3.30 -0.96 -13.45
N ASP A 255 3.59 -1.10 -14.74
CA ASP A 255 4.82 -0.70 -15.39
C ASP A 255 4.54 0.39 -16.44
N ALA A 256 5.53 0.76 -17.22
CA ALA A 256 5.39 1.76 -18.29
C ALA A 256 4.75 1.18 -19.57
N GLU A 257 4.68 -0.17 -19.71
CA GLU A 257 4.18 -0.80 -20.92
C GLU A 257 2.64 -0.84 -20.93
N PRO A 258 2.02 -0.61 -22.10
CA PRO A 258 0.57 -0.68 -22.24
C PRO A 258 0.02 -2.08 -21.94
N LEU A 259 -1.15 -2.13 -21.33
CA LEU A 259 -1.93 -3.36 -21.21
C LEU A 259 -2.61 -3.67 -22.54
N ALA A 260 -2.29 -4.80 -23.16
CA ALA A 260 -2.92 -5.24 -24.40
C ALA A 260 -4.18 -6.07 -24.12
N VAL A 261 -5.34 -5.57 -24.52
CA VAL A 261 -6.64 -6.23 -24.32
C VAL A 261 -7.43 -6.26 -25.61
N SER A 262 -7.93 -7.45 -25.97
CA SER A 262 -8.83 -7.61 -27.12
C SER A 262 -10.22 -7.04 -26.80
N PRO A 263 -10.78 -6.15 -27.64
CA PRO A 263 -12.17 -5.71 -27.48
C PRO A 263 -13.18 -6.87 -27.50
N MET A 264 -12.90 -7.94 -28.26
CA MET A 264 -13.76 -9.12 -28.32
C MET A 264 -13.80 -9.89 -26.99
N ASP A 265 -12.65 -9.98 -26.28
CA ASP A 265 -12.63 -10.62 -24.96
C ASP A 265 -13.48 -9.83 -23.94
N LEU A 266 -13.38 -8.50 -23.99
CA LEU A 266 -14.21 -7.62 -23.16
C LEU A 266 -15.70 -7.79 -23.46
N LEU A 267 -16.05 -7.84 -24.76
CA LEU A 267 -17.44 -7.92 -25.21
C LEU A 267 -18.09 -9.27 -24.85
N ILE A 268 -17.46 -10.38 -25.25
CA ILE A 268 -18.04 -11.72 -25.15
C ILE A 268 -18.18 -12.16 -23.69
N LYS A 269 -17.14 -11.94 -22.89
CA LYS A 269 -17.15 -12.29 -21.45
C LYS A 269 -17.65 -11.17 -20.55
N ARG A 270 -17.93 -9.96 -21.08
CA ARG A 270 -18.30 -8.74 -20.31
C ARG A 270 -17.30 -8.42 -19.21
N ILE A 271 -16.00 -8.58 -19.49
CA ILE A 271 -14.92 -8.34 -18.53
C ILE A 271 -14.83 -6.84 -18.22
N ARG A 272 -14.51 -6.54 -16.97
CA ARG A 272 -14.20 -5.19 -16.51
C ARG A 272 -12.75 -5.07 -16.10
N ILE A 273 -12.09 -3.99 -16.50
CA ILE A 273 -10.75 -3.62 -16.05
C ILE A 273 -10.89 -2.40 -15.16
N ILE A 274 -10.39 -2.51 -13.95
CA ILE A 274 -10.60 -1.54 -12.87
C ILE A 274 -9.23 -1.09 -12.36
N GLY A 275 -8.90 0.21 -12.49
CA GLY A 275 -7.78 0.81 -11.78
C GLY A 275 -8.18 1.05 -10.31
N SER A 276 -7.31 0.70 -9.37
CA SER A 276 -7.58 0.91 -7.96
C SER A 276 -6.34 1.39 -7.22
N GLN A 277 -6.56 2.35 -6.34
CA GLN A 277 -5.58 2.89 -5.39
C GLN A 277 -6.12 2.72 -3.97
N GLN A 278 -5.73 3.63 -3.08
CA GLN A 278 -6.39 3.87 -1.80
C GLN A 278 -7.71 4.61 -2.09
N ASN A 279 -8.83 3.95 -1.92
CA ASN A 279 -10.13 4.51 -2.30
C ASN A 279 -10.82 5.18 -1.10
N ASP A 280 -11.80 4.50 -0.49
CA ASP A 280 -12.55 5.06 0.63
C ASP A 280 -11.77 4.89 1.95
N PRO A 281 -11.66 5.92 2.82
CA PRO A 281 -11.02 5.80 4.14
C PRO A 281 -11.58 4.68 5.02
N GLU A 282 -12.85 4.32 4.88
CA GLU A 282 -13.46 3.17 5.57
C GLU A 282 -12.67 1.88 5.35
N TYR A 283 -12.12 1.69 4.16
CA TYR A 283 -11.35 0.48 3.84
C TYR A 283 -10.01 0.39 4.59
N LEU A 284 -9.46 1.51 5.04
CA LEU A 284 -8.29 1.48 5.92
C LEU A 284 -8.68 1.00 7.33
N PHE A 285 -9.80 1.46 7.87
CA PHE A 285 -10.31 0.97 9.16
C PHE A 285 -10.57 -0.54 9.11
N GLU A 286 -11.23 -1.02 8.06
CA GLU A 286 -11.47 -2.44 7.84
C GLU A 286 -10.16 -3.24 7.74
N ALA A 287 -9.17 -2.72 7.00
CA ALA A 287 -7.87 -3.37 6.84
C ALA A 287 -7.12 -3.49 8.18
N LEU A 288 -7.13 -2.44 9.01
CA LEU A 288 -6.55 -2.46 10.36
C LEU A 288 -7.30 -3.42 11.29
N ASP A 289 -8.64 -3.49 11.17
CA ASP A 289 -9.47 -4.39 11.99
C ASP A 289 -9.16 -5.87 11.72
N PHE A 290 -8.90 -6.26 10.46
CA PHE A 290 -8.43 -7.62 10.15
C PHE A 290 -7.12 -7.96 10.85
N VAL A 291 -6.19 -7.00 10.92
CA VAL A 291 -4.91 -7.20 11.63
C VAL A 291 -5.16 -7.27 13.14
N ALA A 292 -5.97 -6.37 13.70
CA ALA A 292 -6.32 -6.37 15.12
C ALA A 292 -7.00 -7.68 15.57
N LYS A 293 -7.79 -8.29 14.69
CA LYS A 293 -8.43 -9.59 14.89
C LYS A 293 -7.50 -10.80 14.62
N GLY A 294 -6.24 -10.57 14.28
CA GLY A 294 -5.26 -11.62 13.98
C GLY A 294 -5.56 -12.42 12.71
N LYS A 295 -6.45 -11.94 11.84
CA LYS A 295 -6.82 -12.61 10.58
C LYS A 295 -5.86 -12.32 9.43
N VAL A 296 -5.13 -11.20 9.51
CA VAL A 296 -4.10 -10.79 8.57
C VAL A 296 -2.85 -10.40 9.34
N LYS A 297 -1.70 -10.86 8.88
CA LYS A 297 -0.40 -10.57 9.46
C LYS A 297 0.57 -10.11 8.38
N THR A 298 1.20 -8.96 8.58
CA THR A 298 2.23 -8.49 7.67
C THR A 298 3.53 -9.27 7.91
N ILE A 299 4.14 -9.81 6.87
CA ILE A 299 5.48 -10.41 6.96
C ILE A 299 6.50 -9.29 6.74
N VAL A 300 7.30 -9.01 7.76
CA VAL A 300 8.20 -7.86 7.81
C VAL A 300 9.64 -8.25 8.07
N GLU A 301 10.57 -7.50 7.49
CA GLU A 301 11.99 -7.42 7.87
C GLU A 301 12.20 -6.04 8.48
N THR A 302 12.63 -5.97 9.73
CA THR A 302 12.84 -4.70 10.44
C THR A 302 14.31 -4.26 10.35
N TYR A 303 14.52 -2.95 10.22
CA TYR A 303 15.81 -2.29 10.15
C TYR A 303 15.79 -1.05 11.05
N PRO A 304 16.82 -0.78 11.86
CA PRO A 304 16.96 0.52 12.52
C PRO A 304 16.96 1.65 11.48
N LEU A 305 16.44 2.83 11.83
CA LEU A 305 16.43 4.01 10.94
C LEU A 305 17.82 4.30 10.36
N ALA A 306 18.89 4.12 11.15
CA ALA A 306 20.27 4.29 10.70
C ALA A 306 20.66 3.40 9.51
N GLU A 307 19.97 2.27 9.31
CA GLU A 307 20.18 1.36 8.19
C GLU A 307 19.22 1.61 7.01
N ALA A 308 18.52 2.75 6.97
CA ALA A 308 17.56 3.06 5.91
C ALA A 308 18.12 2.89 4.48
N PRO A 309 19.39 3.30 4.16
CA PRO A 309 19.96 3.06 2.83
C PRO A 309 20.07 1.57 2.49
N LYS A 310 20.42 0.73 3.45
CA LYS A 310 20.53 -0.73 3.29
C LYS A 310 19.15 -1.38 3.08
N ALA A 311 18.18 -0.97 3.87
CA ALA A 311 16.79 -1.43 3.76
C ALA A 311 16.18 -1.03 2.40
N TYR A 312 16.43 0.20 1.94
CA TYR A 312 16.04 0.68 0.61
C TYR A 312 16.62 -0.18 -0.51
N GLN A 313 17.95 -0.45 -0.46
CA GLN A 313 18.61 -1.27 -1.48
C GLN A 313 18.01 -2.68 -1.55
N ARG A 314 17.63 -3.25 -0.40
CA ARG A 314 16.98 -4.58 -0.37
C ARG A 314 15.62 -4.59 -1.07
N VAL A 315 14.88 -3.48 -1.01
CA VAL A 315 13.61 -3.32 -1.74
C VAL A 315 13.88 -3.15 -3.24
N VAL A 316 14.86 -2.33 -3.63
CA VAL A 316 15.30 -2.14 -5.03
C VAL A 316 15.70 -3.48 -5.67
N ASP A 317 16.44 -4.30 -4.95
CA ASP A 317 16.90 -5.63 -5.40
C ASP A 317 15.76 -6.68 -5.47
N GLY A 318 14.55 -6.36 -5.03
CA GLY A 318 13.42 -7.31 -4.95
C GLY A 318 13.63 -8.45 -3.95
N LYS A 319 14.53 -8.27 -2.97
CA LYS A 319 14.93 -9.31 -2.00
C LYS A 319 14.15 -9.25 -0.68
N ALA A 320 13.35 -8.20 -0.44
CA ALA A 320 12.56 -8.06 0.78
C ALA A 320 11.48 -9.17 0.89
N ARG A 321 11.33 -9.75 2.07
CA ARG A 321 10.35 -10.82 2.38
C ARG A 321 9.47 -10.42 3.56
N PHE A 322 8.30 -9.75 3.34
CA PHE A 322 7.85 -9.10 2.09
C PHE A 322 7.93 -7.59 2.18
N ARG A 323 7.95 -7.04 3.39
CA ARG A 323 7.99 -5.61 3.67
C ARG A 323 9.25 -5.26 4.47
N ALA A 324 9.99 -4.25 4.01
CA ALA A 324 11.09 -3.67 4.79
C ALA A 324 10.54 -2.52 5.64
N ILE A 325 10.77 -2.55 6.94
CA ILE A 325 10.25 -1.58 7.91
C ILE A 325 11.41 -0.94 8.64
N LEU A 326 11.46 0.38 8.62
CA LEU A 326 12.37 1.16 9.48
C LEU A 326 11.74 1.30 10.85
N THR A 327 12.52 1.05 11.90
CA THR A 327 12.14 1.23 13.33
C THR A 327 12.97 2.36 13.94
N MET A 328 12.36 3.17 14.79
CA MET A 328 12.95 4.33 15.47
C MET A 328 13.02 4.10 16.97
#